data_023e9dd824c21407c379c768d42fbf4e
#
_entry.id   023e9dd824c21407c379c768d42fbf4e
#
_cell.length_a   1.000
_cell.length_b   1.000
_cell.length_c   1.000
_cell.angle_alpha   90.00
_cell.angle_beta   90.00
_cell.angle_gamma   90.00
#
_symmetry.space_group_name_H-M   'P 1'
#
loop_
_entity.id
_entity.type
_entity.pdbx_description
1 polymer ?
#
loop_
_entity_poly.entity_id
_entity_poly.type
_entity_poly.pdbx_seq_one_letter_code
_entity_poly.pdbx_strand_id
1 'polypeptide(L)'
;MPVVLVHQGAGLTRESYEETVRKLTDGKGVHSPADWPVEGLLVHIAGEAEGGFRVVDVWASEDAARQFGDKLGPILQEVGIEAPPEIYPAHTFVSA
;
A
#
# COMPACT_ATOMS: atom_id res chain seq x y z
N MET A 1 11.62 -13.68 1.66
CA MET A 1 11.97 -12.59 2.57
C MET A 1 10.90 -11.50 2.48
N PRO A 2 10.23 -11.14 3.58
CA PRO A 2 9.22 -10.08 3.53
C PRO A 2 9.82 -8.74 3.12
N VAL A 3 9.00 -7.93 2.48
CA VAL A 3 9.38 -6.62 1.97
C VAL A 3 8.40 -5.59 2.53
N VAL A 4 8.94 -4.47 3.01
CA VAL A 4 8.15 -3.37 3.55
C VAL A 4 7.98 -2.29 2.48
N LEU A 5 6.77 -1.79 2.36
CA LEU A 5 6.45 -0.70 1.45
C LEU A 5 5.79 0.42 2.27
N VAL A 6 6.37 1.62 2.21
CA VAL A 6 5.88 2.77 2.96
C VAL A 6 5.50 3.88 1.98
N HIS A 7 4.27 4.37 2.11
CA HIS A 7 3.79 5.52 1.35
C HIS A 7 3.48 6.68 2.29
N GLN A 8 4.08 7.83 2.02
CA GLN A 8 3.77 9.08 2.70
C GLN A 8 4.31 10.22 1.83
N GLY A 9 3.60 11.33 1.78
CA GLY A 9 4.10 12.49 1.05
C GLY A 9 3.03 13.19 0.24
N ALA A 10 3.48 13.98 -0.72
CA ALA A 10 2.61 14.85 -1.52
C ALA A 10 1.48 14.08 -2.19
N GLY A 11 0.28 14.57 -2.01
CA GLY A 11 -0.91 13.98 -2.63
C GLY A 11 -1.55 12.86 -1.84
N LEU A 12 -0.87 12.29 -0.85
CA LEU A 12 -1.44 11.21 -0.04
C LEU A 12 -2.14 11.79 1.18
N THR A 13 -3.46 11.72 1.15
CA THR A 13 -4.36 12.17 2.22
C THR A 13 -5.33 11.04 2.51
N ARG A 14 -6.17 11.22 3.54
CA ARG A 14 -7.23 10.26 3.81
C ARG A 14 -8.13 10.07 2.59
N GLU A 15 -8.51 11.17 1.96
CA GLU A 15 -9.42 11.13 0.82
C GLU A 15 -8.80 10.44 -0.39
N SER A 16 -7.54 10.76 -0.72
CA SER A 16 -6.87 10.12 -1.84
C SER A 16 -6.59 8.63 -1.55
N TYR A 17 -6.31 8.31 -0.29
CA TYR A 17 -6.16 6.92 0.12
C TYR A 17 -7.47 6.13 -0.09
N GLU A 18 -8.59 6.67 0.38
CA GLU A 18 -9.88 6.00 0.23
C GLU A 18 -10.25 5.82 -1.23
N GLU A 19 -9.97 6.81 -2.07
CA GLU A 19 -10.17 6.71 -3.51
C GLU A 19 -9.32 5.62 -4.14
N THR A 20 -8.05 5.53 -3.72
CA THR A 20 -7.13 4.49 -4.19
C THR A 20 -7.63 3.10 -3.83
N VAL A 21 -8.05 2.92 -2.58
CA VAL A 21 -8.59 1.63 -2.12
C VAL A 21 -9.86 1.26 -2.90
N ARG A 22 -10.73 2.22 -3.14
CA ARG A 22 -11.96 1.99 -3.91
C ARG A 22 -11.63 1.49 -5.31
N LYS A 23 -10.65 2.09 -5.97
CA LYS A 23 -10.23 1.68 -7.32
C LYS A 23 -9.56 0.31 -7.32
N LEU A 24 -8.75 0.02 -6.31
CA LEU A 24 -8.06 -1.27 -6.21
C LEU A 24 -9.02 -2.43 -5.93
N THR A 25 -10.14 -2.18 -5.27
CA THR A 25 -11.04 -3.23 -4.78
C THR A 25 -12.41 -3.21 -5.45
N ASP A 26 -12.57 -2.46 -6.54
CA ASP A 26 -13.85 -2.30 -7.24
C ASP A 26 -14.97 -1.85 -6.29
N GLY A 27 -14.64 -0.94 -5.37
CA GLY A 27 -15.60 -0.35 -4.44
C GLY A 27 -15.87 -1.15 -3.18
N LYS A 28 -15.26 -2.33 -3.02
CA LYS A 28 -15.54 -3.21 -1.88
C LYS A 28 -14.84 -2.81 -0.60
N GLY A 29 -13.70 -2.11 -0.71
CA GLY A 29 -12.89 -1.77 0.44
C GLY A 29 -12.02 -2.94 0.89
N VAL A 30 -11.18 -2.69 1.91
CA VAL A 30 -10.23 -3.68 2.42
C VAL A 30 -10.63 -4.09 3.83
N HIS A 31 -10.94 -5.36 4.01
CA HIS A 31 -11.27 -5.95 5.30
C HIS A 31 -10.33 -7.10 5.67
N SER A 32 -9.64 -7.65 4.68
CA SER A 32 -8.65 -8.70 4.87
C SER A 32 -7.64 -8.65 3.72
N PRO A 33 -6.47 -9.30 3.86
CA PRO A 33 -5.51 -9.36 2.75
C PRO A 33 -6.07 -9.95 1.46
N ALA A 34 -7.07 -10.82 1.57
CA ALA A 34 -7.70 -11.45 0.40
C ALA A 34 -8.48 -10.46 -0.47
N ASP A 35 -8.85 -9.31 0.06
CA ASP A 35 -9.54 -8.27 -0.70
C ASP A 35 -8.62 -7.49 -1.62
N TRP A 36 -7.31 -7.60 -1.43
CA TRP A 36 -6.31 -6.92 -2.23
C TRP A 36 -6.13 -7.63 -3.57
N PRO A 37 -5.86 -6.90 -4.66
CA PRO A 37 -5.85 -7.50 -6.01
C PRO A 37 -4.65 -8.36 -6.33
N VAL A 38 -3.65 -8.41 -5.44
CA VAL A 38 -2.43 -9.20 -5.63
C VAL A 38 -2.21 -10.06 -4.39
N GLU A 39 -1.89 -11.33 -4.59
CA GLU A 39 -1.56 -12.23 -3.49
C GLU A 39 -0.22 -11.85 -2.85
N GLY A 40 -0.07 -12.16 -1.57
CA GLY A 40 1.18 -11.96 -0.86
C GLY A 40 1.18 -10.82 0.14
N LEU A 41 0.07 -10.10 0.30
CA LEU A 41 -0.03 -9.07 1.33
C LEU A 41 -0.14 -9.73 2.70
N LEU A 42 0.79 -9.40 3.58
CA LEU A 42 0.81 -9.91 4.96
C LEU A 42 0.19 -8.93 5.94
N VAL A 43 0.47 -7.63 5.76
CA VAL A 43 -0.02 -6.58 6.66
C VAL A 43 -0.31 -5.33 5.84
N HIS A 44 -1.41 -4.67 6.14
CA HIS A 44 -1.75 -3.37 5.57
C HIS A 44 -2.20 -2.45 6.69
N ILE A 45 -1.53 -1.31 6.85
CA ILE A 45 -1.81 -0.34 7.90
C ILE A 45 -1.91 1.03 7.27
N ALA A 46 -2.94 1.78 7.63
CA ALA A 46 -3.11 3.15 7.16
C ALA A 46 -3.62 4.03 8.28
N GLY A 47 -3.10 5.25 8.39
CA GLY A 47 -3.53 6.16 9.43
C GLY A 47 -2.86 7.51 9.34
N GLU A 48 -3.35 8.44 10.19
CA GLU A 48 -2.74 9.76 10.30
C GLU A 48 -1.46 9.63 11.12
N ALA A 49 -0.38 10.17 10.59
CA ALA A 49 0.91 10.17 11.26
C ALA A 49 1.45 11.59 11.29
N GLU A 50 2.49 11.80 12.08
CA GLU A 50 3.22 13.06 12.03
C GLU A 50 3.78 13.21 10.61
N GLY A 51 3.53 14.34 9.99
CA GLY A 51 3.95 14.58 8.61
C GLY A 51 2.90 14.20 7.56
N GLY A 52 1.75 13.66 7.98
CA GLY A 52 0.64 13.38 7.07
C GLY A 52 0.14 11.95 7.13
N PHE A 53 -0.77 11.63 6.23
CA PHE A 53 -1.33 10.28 6.14
C PHE A 53 -0.26 9.29 5.68
N ARG A 54 -0.21 8.14 6.33
CA ARG A 54 0.84 7.15 6.08
C ARG A 54 0.26 5.77 5.89
N VAL A 55 0.77 5.05 4.89
CA VAL A 55 0.38 3.67 4.60
C VAL A 55 1.63 2.80 4.67
N VAL A 56 1.50 1.67 5.37
CA VAL A 56 2.59 0.69 5.48
C VAL A 56 2.05 -0.67 5.10
N ASP A 57 2.69 -1.30 4.13
CA ASP A 57 2.37 -2.67 3.72
C ASP A 57 3.57 -3.57 3.96
N VAL A 58 3.30 -4.81 4.31
CA VAL A 58 4.31 -5.85 4.33
C VAL A 58 3.89 -6.92 3.34
N TRP A 59 4.78 -7.23 2.40
CA TRP A 59 4.54 -8.22 1.35
C TRP A 59 5.41 -9.44 1.57
N ALA A 60 4.90 -10.60 1.23
CA ALA A 60 5.61 -11.87 1.44
C ALA A 60 6.91 -11.96 0.65
N SER A 61 6.98 -11.29 -0.50
CA SER A 61 8.15 -11.33 -1.37
C SER A 61 8.29 -10.04 -2.16
N GLU A 62 9.49 -9.83 -2.71
CA GLU A 62 9.75 -8.71 -3.61
C GLU A 62 8.90 -8.80 -4.87
N ASP A 63 8.71 -10.01 -5.40
CA ASP A 63 7.88 -10.20 -6.59
C ASP A 63 6.43 -9.79 -6.35
N ALA A 64 5.87 -10.14 -5.19
CA ALA A 64 4.50 -9.73 -4.84
C ALA A 64 4.40 -8.22 -4.75
N ALA A 65 5.36 -7.57 -4.10
CA ALA A 65 5.40 -6.12 -3.99
C ALA A 65 5.49 -5.46 -5.36
N ARG A 66 6.29 -6.02 -6.26
CA ARG A 66 6.45 -5.50 -7.62
C ARG A 66 5.17 -5.63 -8.43
N GLN A 67 4.50 -6.77 -8.35
CA GLN A 67 3.21 -6.96 -9.02
C GLN A 67 2.17 -5.97 -8.53
N PHE A 68 2.15 -5.73 -7.23
CA PHE A 68 1.28 -4.72 -6.65
C PHE A 68 1.62 -3.32 -7.19
N GLY A 69 2.90 -2.98 -7.24
CA GLY A 69 3.35 -1.70 -7.78
C GLY A 69 2.90 -1.47 -9.21
N ASP A 70 2.90 -2.52 -10.03
CA ASP A 70 2.45 -2.43 -11.42
C ASP A 70 0.96 -2.09 -11.51
N LYS A 71 0.16 -2.61 -10.60
CA LYS A 71 -1.27 -2.27 -10.55
C LYS A 71 -1.52 -0.92 -9.91
N LEU A 72 -0.74 -0.57 -8.91
CA LEU A 72 -0.93 0.65 -8.14
C LEU A 72 -0.51 1.91 -8.91
N GLY A 73 0.57 1.84 -9.68
CA GLY A 73 1.15 3.01 -10.35
C GLY A 73 0.15 3.85 -11.12
N PRO A 74 -0.62 3.26 -12.06
CA PRO A 74 -1.61 4.02 -12.82
C PRO A 74 -2.68 4.66 -11.94
N ILE A 75 -3.07 3.96 -10.86
CA ILE A 75 -4.09 4.46 -9.93
C ILE A 75 -3.57 5.67 -9.17
N LEU A 76 -2.31 5.62 -8.72
CA LEU A 76 -1.69 6.75 -8.02
C LEU A 76 -1.64 7.99 -8.91
N GLN A 77 -1.31 7.82 -10.18
CA GLN A 77 -1.32 8.94 -11.14
C GLN A 77 -2.72 9.53 -11.29
N GLU A 78 -3.72 8.66 -11.42
CA GLU A 78 -5.11 9.07 -11.61
C GLU A 78 -5.64 9.83 -10.40
N VAL A 79 -5.26 9.39 -9.20
CA VAL A 79 -5.71 10.00 -7.94
C VAL A 79 -4.90 11.24 -7.55
N GLY A 80 -3.72 11.41 -8.13
CA GLY A 80 -2.87 12.58 -7.86
C GLY A 80 -1.87 12.40 -6.73
N ILE A 81 -1.53 11.15 -6.40
CA ILE A 81 -0.49 10.86 -5.42
C ILE A 81 0.84 10.81 -6.16
N GLU A 82 1.72 11.75 -5.88
CA GLU A 82 2.98 11.91 -6.61
C GLU A 82 4.19 11.30 -5.91
N ALA A 83 4.13 11.14 -4.59
CA ALA A 83 5.25 10.62 -3.83
C ALA A 83 5.47 9.14 -4.13
N PRO A 84 6.71 8.74 -4.51
CA PRO A 84 6.99 7.32 -4.72
C PRO A 84 7.02 6.58 -3.39
N PRO A 85 6.70 5.28 -3.36
CA PRO A 85 6.82 4.50 -2.14
C PRO A 85 8.28 4.23 -1.80
N GLU A 86 8.55 4.12 -0.50
CA GLU A 86 9.81 3.60 -0.02
C GLU A 86 9.67 2.09 0.12
N ILE A 87 10.61 1.33 -0.44
CA ILE A 87 10.56 -0.14 -0.41
C ILE A 87 11.89 -0.65 0.13
N TYR A 88 11.84 -1.53 1.12
CA TYR A 88 13.05 -2.14 1.66
C TYR A 88 12.75 -3.55 2.21
N PRO A 89 13.76 -4.44 2.22
CA PRO A 89 13.56 -5.77 2.80
C PRO A 89 13.39 -5.68 4.31
N ALA A 90 12.51 -6.50 4.86
CA ALA A 90 12.35 -6.56 6.31
C ALA A 90 13.52 -7.32 6.92
N HIS A 91 14.21 -6.71 7.86
CA HIS A 91 15.25 -7.40 8.62
C HIS A 91 14.61 -8.38 9.60
N THR A 92 13.53 -7.94 10.23
CA THR A 92 12.80 -8.76 11.21
C THR A 92 11.31 -8.56 10.98
N PHE A 93 10.57 -9.64 10.90
CA PHE A 93 9.12 -9.62 10.79
C PHE A 93 8.53 -10.62 11.78
N VAL A 94 7.77 -10.11 12.73
CA VAL A 94 7.09 -10.91 13.76
C VAL A 94 5.63 -10.52 13.76
N SER A 95 4.75 -11.50 13.70
CA SER A 95 3.31 -11.26 13.73
C SER A 95 2.63 -12.15 14.77
N ALA A 96 1.42 -11.77 15.17
CA ALA A 96 0.63 -12.56 16.12
C ALA A 96 0.21 -13.89 15.49
#